data_1fc73fa41b698885bfb1217c856bf27b
#
_entry.id   1fc73fa41b698885bfb1217c856bf27b
#
_cell.length_a   1.000
_cell.length_b   1.000
_cell.length_c   1.000
_cell.angle_alpha   90.00
_cell.angle_beta   90.00
_cell.angle_gamma   90.00
#
_symmetry.space_group_name_H-M   'P 1'
#
loop_
_entity.id
_entity.type
_entity.pdbx_description
1 polymer ?
#
loop_
_entity_poly.entity_id
_entity_poly.type
_entity_poly.pdbx_seq_one_letter_code
_entity_poly.pdbx_strand_id
1 'polypeptide(L)'
;MAQQENIENLTADENEIVVLDNDGPTVFLMKVAEIQLEEVSLGKLAQQKGTSSHVKELGKMMEQDHSKSLLEVKALAQAKAVSIPSTVTDDSKDAYEKLNGKTGNDFDKDYSAMMVRHHEDAIDLFEKASSESEDAEVRAWATQKLPGLKTHLDHAKACKEECDKLD
;
A
#
# COMPACT_ATOMS: atom_id res chain seq x y z
N MET A 1 -49.70 6.27 49.97
CA MET A 1 -49.16 7.27 49.06
C MET A 1 -48.01 6.63 48.27
N ALA A 2 -48.29 6.28 47.07
CA ALA A 2 -47.28 5.66 46.18
C ALA A 2 -46.53 6.77 45.44
N GLN A 3 -45.22 6.85 45.61
CA GLN A 3 -44.41 7.68 44.76
C GLN A 3 -44.07 6.89 43.50
N GLN A 4 -44.52 7.42 42.38
CA GLN A 4 -44.15 6.99 41.05
C GLN A 4 -42.72 7.48 40.78
N GLU A 5 -41.77 6.56 40.67
CA GLU A 5 -40.48 6.87 40.11
C GLU A 5 -40.58 6.92 38.56
N ASN A 6 -40.33 8.08 38.04
CA ASN A 6 -40.15 8.32 36.60
C ASN A 6 -38.88 7.61 36.15
N ILE A 7 -39.04 6.58 35.33
CA ILE A 7 -37.96 6.02 34.56
C ILE A 7 -37.83 6.94 33.32
N GLU A 8 -36.91 7.90 33.41
CA GLU A 8 -36.53 8.65 32.22
C GLU A 8 -35.79 7.72 31.23
N ASN A 9 -36.43 7.64 30.10
CA ASN A 9 -36.01 6.89 28.95
C ASN A 9 -34.65 7.46 28.46
N LEU A 10 -33.55 6.79 28.74
CA LEU A 10 -32.27 7.01 28.12
C LEU A 10 -32.38 6.52 26.68
N THR A 11 -32.76 7.41 25.78
CA THR A 11 -32.53 7.20 24.34
C THR A 11 -31.02 7.20 24.11
N ALA A 12 -30.48 6.01 23.88
CA ALA A 12 -29.17 5.88 23.34
C ALA A 12 -29.13 6.66 22.00
N ASP A 13 -28.28 7.64 21.94
CA ASP A 13 -28.00 8.42 20.74
C ASP A 13 -27.21 7.51 19.77
N GLU A 14 -27.92 6.77 18.92
CA GLU A 14 -27.38 5.83 17.94
C GLU A 14 -26.91 6.56 16.69
N ASN A 15 -26.26 7.70 16.81
CA ASN A 15 -25.65 8.38 15.67
C ASN A 15 -24.34 9.08 16.06
N GLU A 16 -23.43 8.36 16.69
CA GLU A 16 -22.04 8.75 16.61
C GLU A 16 -21.56 8.38 15.20
N ILE A 17 -21.68 9.33 14.28
CA ILE A 17 -20.97 9.27 12.99
C ILE A 17 -19.50 9.27 13.36
N VAL A 18 -18.88 8.08 13.41
CA VAL A 18 -17.44 7.96 13.44
C VAL A 18 -16.95 8.59 12.13
N VAL A 19 -16.59 9.86 12.20
CA VAL A 19 -15.83 10.50 11.13
C VAL A 19 -14.53 9.73 11.08
N LEU A 20 -14.42 8.79 10.13
CA LEU A 20 -13.17 8.14 9.83
C LEU A 20 -12.21 9.25 9.44
N ASP A 21 -11.27 9.56 10.33
CA ASP A 21 -10.17 10.45 10.02
C ASP A 21 -9.45 9.85 8.81
N ASN A 22 -9.56 10.52 7.66
CA ASN A 22 -8.99 10.04 6.40
C ASN A 22 -7.46 9.88 6.47
N ASP A 23 -6.85 10.32 7.55
CA ASP A 23 -5.41 10.30 7.80
C ASP A 23 -5.02 9.47 9.05
N GLY A 24 -5.99 8.80 9.70
CA GLY A 24 -5.78 8.02 10.92
C GLY A 24 -4.98 6.74 10.69
N PRO A 25 -4.45 6.12 11.79
CA PRO A 25 -3.65 4.89 11.70
C PRO A 25 -4.39 3.72 11.05
N THR A 26 -5.71 3.63 11.23
CA THR A 26 -6.56 2.61 10.58
C THR A 26 -6.54 2.75 9.06
N VAL A 27 -6.75 3.96 8.55
CA VAL A 27 -6.75 4.24 7.11
C VAL A 27 -5.36 4.01 6.52
N PHE A 28 -4.30 4.40 7.22
CA PHE A 28 -2.92 4.12 6.82
C PHE A 28 -2.69 2.61 6.63
N LEU A 29 -3.04 1.78 7.63
CA LEU A 29 -2.87 0.33 7.55
C LEU A 29 -3.66 -0.31 6.40
N MET A 30 -4.87 0.18 6.13
CA MET A 30 -5.68 -0.27 5.00
C MET A 30 -5.02 0.07 3.66
N LYS A 31 -4.60 1.33 3.47
CA LYS A 31 -3.92 1.78 2.26
C LYS A 31 -2.61 1.04 2.03
N VAL A 32 -1.84 0.81 3.08
CA VAL A 32 -0.59 0.06 2.98
C VAL A 32 -0.84 -1.39 2.56
N ALA A 33 -1.85 -2.05 3.11
CA ALA A 33 -2.20 -3.41 2.70
C ALA A 33 -2.57 -3.48 1.21
N GLU A 34 -3.32 -2.50 0.70
CA GLU A 34 -3.63 -2.37 -0.72
C GLU A 34 -2.37 -2.23 -1.58
N ILE A 35 -1.45 -1.34 -1.18
CA ILE A 35 -0.16 -1.14 -1.85
C ILE A 35 0.64 -2.45 -1.89
N GLN A 36 0.77 -3.16 -0.76
CA GLN A 36 1.54 -4.40 -0.72
C GLN A 36 0.94 -5.46 -1.66
N LEU A 37 -0.38 -5.61 -1.69
CA LEU A 37 -1.06 -6.54 -2.58
C LEU A 37 -0.84 -6.21 -4.05
N GLU A 38 -0.93 -4.94 -4.41
CA GLU A 38 -0.70 -4.44 -5.76
C GLU A 38 0.75 -4.69 -6.21
N GLU A 39 1.73 -4.30 -5.39
CA GLU A 39 3.15 -4.43 -5.69
C GLU A 39 3.58 -5.90 -5.85
N VAL A 40 3.04 -6.81 -5.02
CA VAL A 40 3.26 -8.26 -5.19
C VAL A 40 2.71 -8.75 -6.53
N SER A 41 1.51 -8.32 -6.89
CA SER A 41 0.86 -8.71 -8.14
C SER A 41 1.62 -8.20 -9.36
N LEU A 42 1.99 -6.92 -9.36
CA LEU A 42 2.75 -6.29 -10.45
C LEU A 42 4.18 -6.83 -10.54
N GLY A 43 4.82 -7.13 -9.41
CA GLY A 43 6.14 -7.76 -9.37
C GLY A 43 6.14 -9.15 -10.01
N LYS A 44 5.11 -9.95 -9.78
CA LYS A 44 4.92 -11.25 -10.46
C LYS A 44 4.73 -11.07 -11.96
N LEU A 45 3.90 -10.11 -12.36
CA LEU A 45 3.67 -9.81 -13.77
C LEU A 45 4.96 -9.39 -14.48
N ALA A 46 5.78 -8.55 -13.85
CA ALA A 46 7.06 -8.10 -14.42
C ALA A 46 8.04 -9.24 -14.64
N GLN A 47 8.09 -10.23 -13.74
CA GLN A 47 8.91 -11.43 -13.92
C GLN A 47 8.44 -12.28 -15.10
N GLN A 48 7.13 -12.33 -15.35
CA GLN A 48 6.55 -13.12 -16.45
C GLN A 48 6.66 -12.43 -17.80
N LYS A 49 6.42 -11.11 -17.85
CA LYS A 49 6.28 -10.34 -19.10
C LYS A 49 7.45 -9.43 -19.41
N GLY A 50 8.26 -9.07 -18.43
CA GLY A 50 9.42 -8.21 -18.62
C GLY A 50 10.36 -8.79 -19.69
N THR A 51 10.88 -7.93 -20.56
CA THR A 51 11.82 -8.30 -21.61
C THR A 51 13.26 -8.15 -21.12
N SER A 52 13.56 -7.04 -20.44
CA SER A 52 14.89 -6.80 -19.88
C SER A 52 15.11 -7.54 -18.57
N SER A 53 16.37 -7.90 -18.30
CA SER A 53 16.76 -8.47 -16.99
C SER A 53 16.51 -7.48 -15.85
N HIS A 54 16.70 -6.17 -16.09
CA HIS A 54 16.47 -5.14 -15.11
C HIS A 54 15.01 -5.12 -14.61
N VAL A 55 14.03 -5.24 -15.53
CA VAL A 55 12.61 -5.30 -15.19
C VAL A 55 12.27 -6.57 -14.42
N LYS A 56 12.81 -7.72 -14.85
CA LYS A 56 12.56 -9.00 -14.13
C LYS A 56 13.16 -9.00 -12.73
N GLU A 57 14.37 -8.46 -12.57
CA GLU A 57 15.03 -8.35 -11.25
C GLU A 57 14.29 -7.37 -10.34
N LEU A 58 13.85 -6.22 -10.86
CA LEU A 58 13.03 -5.27 -10.13
C LEU A 58 11.71 -5.93 -9.70
N GLY A 59 11.03 -6.64 -10.61
CA GLY A 59 9.80 -7.37 -10.30
C GLY A 59 9.98 -8.42 -9.20
N LYS A 60 11.09 -9.15 -9.22
CA LYS A 60 11.43 -10.12 -8.17
C LYS A 60 11.65 -9.44 -6.81
N MET A 61 12.38 -8.34 -6.79
CA MET A 61 12.58 -7.54 -5.58
C MET A 61 11.24 -7.06 -5.01
N MET A 62 10.37 -6.49 -5.85
CA MET A 62 9.05 -6.02 -5.43
C MET A 62 8.21 -7.16 -4.84
N GLU A 63 8.12 -8.30 -5.53
CA GLU A 63 7.38 -9.46 -5.01
C GLU A 63 7.89 -9.91 -3.65
N GLN A 64 9.19 -10.04 -3.48
CA GLN A 64 9.79 -10.56 -2.25
C GLN A 64 9.63 -9.60 -1.07
N ASP A 65 9.97 -8.33 -1.25
CA ASP A 65 9.99 -7.37 -0.16
C ASP A 65 8.59 -6.90 0.23
N HIS A 66 7.71 -6.72 -0.76
CA HIS A 66 6.31 -6.37 -0.49
C HIS A 66 5.51 -7.55 0.09
N SER A 67 5.86 -8.80 -0.22
CA SER A 67 5.28 -9.98 0.45
C SER A 67 5.62 -10.02 1.94
N LYS A 68 6.86 -9.69 2.32
CA LYS A 68 7.25 -9.57 3.73
C LYS A 68 6.52 -8.44 4.42
N SER A 69 6.48 -7.26 3.81
CA SER A 69 5.78 -6.10 4.35
C SER A 69 4.27 -6.36 4.50
N LEU A 70 3.67 -7.15 3.60
CA LEU A 70 2.27 -7.58 3.73
C LEU A 70 2.04 -8.43 4.98
N LEU A 71 2.93 -9.34 5.31
CA LEU A 71 2.84 -10.13 6.55
C LEU A 71 2.97 -9.23 7.79
N GLU A 72 3.87 -8.26 7.76
CA GLU A 72 4.06 -7.33 8.87
C GLU A 72 2.84 -6.43 9.07
N VAL A 73 2.28 -5.85 8.01
CA VAL A 73 1.09 -5.00 8.13
C VAL A 73 -0.13 -5.80 8.57
N LYS A 74 -0.26 -7.05 8.14
CA LYS A 74 -1.31 -7.96 8.64
C LYS A 74 -1.19 -8.20 10.14
N ALA A 75 0.01 -8.46 10.64
CA ALA A 75 0.25 -8.67 12.07
C ALA A 75 -0.04 -7.39 12.88
N LEU A 76 0.38 -6.24 12.39
CA LEU A 76 0.14 -4.95 13.03
C LEU A 76 -1.36 -4.60 13.06
N ALA A 77 -2.06 -4.80 11.95
CA ALA A 77 -3.51 -4.60 11.87
C ALA A 77 -4.28 -5.54 12.79
N GLN A 78 -3.89 -6.82 12.86
CA GLN A 78 -4.49 -7.80 13.76
C GLN A 78 -4.32 -7.40 15.23
N ALA A 79 -3.12 -6.97 15.63
CA ALA A 79 -2.85 -6.51 16.99
C ALA A 79 -3.69 -5.29 17.38
N LYS A 80 -4.13 -4.49 16.42
CA LYS A 80 -4.95 -3.28 16.60
C LYS A 80 -6.44 -3.48 16.29
N ALA A 81 -6.86 -4.71 16.01
CA ALA A 81 -8.21 -5.06 15.60
C ALA A 81 -8.70 -4.26 14.36
N VAL A 82 -7.79 -3.96 13.44
CA VAL A 82 -8.08 -3.29 12.18
C VAL A 82 -8.30 -4.31 11.08
N SER A 83 -9.43 -4.22 10.38
CA SER A 83 -9.73 -5.01 9.18
C SER A 83 -9.02 -4.41 7.97
N ILE A 84 -8.18 -5.19 7.31
CA ILE A 84 -7.46 -4.77 6.09
C ILE A 84 -7.91 -5.60 4.89
N PRO A 85 -7.80 -5.07 3.65
CA PRO A 85 -8.13 -5.83 2.45
C PRO A 85 -7.24 -7.07 2.30
N SER A 86 -7.83 -8.14 1.75
CA SER A 86 -7.15 -9.39 1.42
C SER A 86 -6.94 -9.59 -0.08
N THR A 87 -7.54 -8.74 -0.90
CA THR A 87 -7.46 -8.76 -2.36
C THR A 87 -7.15 -7.37 -2.88
N VAL A 88 -6.59 -7.29 -4.10
CA VAL A 88 -6.34 -6.02 -4.78
C VAL A 88 -7.63 -5.26 -5.05
N THR A 89 -7.55 -3.94 -5.06
CA THR A 89 -8.66 -3.05 -5.40
C THR A 89 -9.05 -3.16 -6.88
N ASP A 90 -10.23 -2.65 -7.25
CA ASP A 90 -10.64 -2.62 -8.66
C ASP A 90 -9.72 -1.71 -9.49
N ASP A 91 -9.28 -0.57 -8.95
CA ASP A 91 -8.31 0.31 -9.60
C ASP A 91 -6.97 -0.41 -9.84
N SER A 92 -6.50 -1.19 -8.87
CA SER A 92 -5.27 -2.01 -9.03
C SER A 92 -5.45 -3.12 -10.07
N LYS A 93 -6.64 -3.72 -10.17
CA LYS A 93 -6.96 -4.68 -11.24
C LYS A 93 -6.93 -4.01 -12.62
N ASP A 94 -7.52 -2.84 -12.76
CA ASP A 94 -7.52 -2.08 -14.01
C ASP A 94 -6.10 -1.68 -14.43
N ALA A 95 -5.28 -1.25 -13.49
CA ALA A 95 -3.86 -0.94 -13.74
C ALA A 95 -3.07 -2.19 -14.19
N TYR A 96 -3.31 -3.32 -13.52
CA TYR A 96 -2.73 -4.62 -13.90
C TYR A 96 -3.15 -5.03 -15.33
N GLU A 97 -4.43 -4.97 -15.66
CA GLU A 97 -4.97 -5.32 -16.97
C GLU A 97 -4.36 -4.47 -18.09
N LYS A 98 -4.27 -3.14 -17.88
CA LYS A 98 -3.64 -2.23 -18.83
C LYS A 98 -2.19 -2.59 -19.08
N LEU A 99 -1.43 -2.85 -18.02
CA LEU A 99 -0.04 -3.24 -18.12
C LEU A 99 0.12 -4.61 -18.75
N ASN A 100 -0.74 -5.58 -18.39
CA ASN A 100 -0.75 -6.92 -18.97
C ASN A 100 -1.04 -6.94 -20.47
N GLY A 101 -1.77 -5.95 -20.98
CA GLY A 101 -2.00 -5.77 -22.41
C GLY A 101 -0.78 -5.29 -23.21
N LYS A 102 0.28 -4.85 -22.54
CA LYS A 102 1.52 -4.38 -23.16
C LYS A 102 2.52 -5.52 -23.38
N THR A 103 3.45 -5.33 -24.29
CA THR A 103 4.51 -6.30 -24.62
C THR A 103 5.84 -5.61 -24.92
N GLY A 104 6.95 -6.35 -24.82
CA GLY A 104 8.27 -5.85 -25.21
C GLY A 104 8.70 -4.62 -24.43
N ASN A 105 9.33 -3.67 -25.13
CA ASN A 105 9.84 -2.44 -24.55
C ASN A 105 8.72 -1.54 -23.99
N ASP A 106 7.53 -1.58 -24.56
CA ASP A 106 6.38 -0.82 -24.03
C ASP A 106 5.98 -1.29 -22.64
N PHE A 107 5.98 -2.61 -22.42
CA PHE A 107 5.76 -3.17 -21.08
C PHE A 107 6.85 -2.70 -20.12
N ASP A 108 8.10 -2.86 -20.49
CA ASP A 108 9.25 -2.53 -19.64
C ASP A 108 9.28 -1.03 -19.26
N LYS A 109 9.02 -0.14 -20.21
CA LYS A 109 8.92 1.31 -19.97
C LYS A 109 7.77 1.67 -19.03
N ASP A 110 6.59 1.11 -19.27
CA ASP A 110 5.41 1.41 -18.46
C ASP A 110 5.53 0.85 -17.04
N TYR A 111 6.05 -0.39 -16.90
CA TYR A 111 6.27 -0.99 -15.58
C TYR A 111 7.27 -0.17 -14.76
N SER A 112 8.44 0.14 -15.33
CA SER A 112 9.47 0.90 -14.59
C SER A 112 9.01 2.30 -14.22
N ALA A 113 8.28 3.00 -15.09
CA ALA A 113 7.67 4.29 -14.79
C ALA A 113 6.60 4.20 -13.69
N MET A 114 5.80 3.13 -13.70
CA MET A 114 4.80 2.86 -12.67
C MET A 114 5.47 2.64 -11.31
N MET A 115 6.54 1.85 -11.24
CA MET A 115 7.28 1.61 -10.00
C MET A 115 7.87 2.89 -9.41
N VAL A 116 8.38 3.80 -10.24
CA VAL A 116 8.86 5.11 -9.77
C VAL A 116 7.73 5.88 -9.09
N ARG A 117 6.57 6.04 -9.75
CA ARG A 117 5.44 6.79 -9.18
C ARG A 117 4.91 6.15 -7.91
N HIS A 118 4.69 4.84 -7.91
CA HIS A 118 4.17 4.12 -6.74
C HIS A 118 5.06 4.27 -5.52
N HIS A 119 6.39 4.25 -5.72
CA HIS A 119 7.32 4.39 -4.60
C HIS A 119 7.48 5.85 -4.13
N GLU A 120 7.36 6.83 -5.02
CA GLU A 120 7.27 8.25 -4.63
C GLU A 120 6.03 8.49 -3.75
N ASP A 121 4.86 8.02 -4.19
CA ASP A 121 3.60 8.15 -3.45
C ASP A 121 3.64 7.38 -2.12
N ALA A 122 4.21 6.18 -2.12
CA ALA A 122 4.36 5.38 -0.90
C ALA A 122 5.31 6.05 0.11
N ILE A 123 6.42 6.62 -0.34
CA ILE A 123 7.35 7.35 0.54
C ILE A 123 6.64 8.53 1.21
N ASP A 124 5.88 9.33 0.46
CA ASP A 124 5.12 10.45 1.01
C ASP A 124 4.11 9.97 2.08
N LEU A 125 3.40 8.88 1.80
CA LEU A 125 2.45 8.27 2.75
C LEU A 125 3.15 7.79 4.03
N PHE A 126 4.29 7.12 3.90
CA PHE A 126 5.05 6.60 5.04
C PHE A 126 5.78 7.70 5.82
N GLU A 127 6.28 8.76 5.17
CA GLU A 127 6.85 9.93 5.84
C GLU A 127 5.80 10.64 6.69
N LYS A 128 4.60 10.83 6.16
CA LYS A 128 3.47 11.40 6.92
C LYS A 128 3.12 10.51 8.13
N ALA A 129 2.97 9.21 7.95
CA ALA A 129 2.65 8.29 9.05
C ALA A 129 3.77 8.24 10.10
N SER A 130 5.04 8.29 9.70
CA SER A 130 6.19 8.27 10.61
C SER A 130 6.28 9.50 11.52
N SER A 131 5.77 10.62 11.06
CA SER A 131 5.83 11.90 11.81
C SER A 131 4.52 12.25 12.51
N GLU A 132 3.37 11.90 11.94
CA GLU A 132 2.06 12.43 12.35
C GLU A 132 1.10 11.38 12.92
N SER A 133 1.34 10.07 12.72
CA SER A 133 0.41 9.06 13.25
C SER A 133 0.28 9.16 14.77
N GLU A 134 -0.93 9.12 15.27
CA GLU A 134 -1.20 9.10 16.71
C GLU A 134 -0.75 7.78 17.38
N ASP A 135 -0.65 6.71 16.61
CA ASP A 135 -0.22 5.40 17.07
C ASP A 135 1.30 5.25 17.02
N ALA A 136 1.93 5.05 18.19
CA ALA A 136 3.39 4.96 18.30
C ALA A 136 4.00 3.76 17.56
N GLU A 137 3.30 2.61 17.51
CA GLU A 137 3.79 1.42 16.79
C GLU A 137 3.70 1.62 15.28
N VAL A 138 2.63 2.29 14.80
CA VAL A 138 2.50 2.67 13.39
C VAL A 138 3.61 3.65 13.00
N ARG A 139 3.89 4.68 13.83
CA ARG A 139 5.02 5.60 13.58
C ARG A 139 6.35 4.85 13.48
N ALA A 140 6.62 3.97 14.42
CA ALA A 140 7.87 3.21 14.45
C ALA A 140 8.00 2.28 13.23
N TRP A 141 6.94 1.57 12.88
CA TRP A 141 6.94 0.69 11.72
C TRP A 141 7.11 1.47 10.41
N ALA A 142 6.39 2.57 10.23
CA ALA A 142 6.54 3.44 9.06
C ALA A 142 7.98 3.97 8.94
N THR A 143 8.57 4.44 10.03
CA THR A 143 9.97 4.88 10.07
C THR A 143 10.93 3.77 9.65
N GLN A 144 10.71 2.55 10.12
CA GLN A 144 11.54 1.38 9.81
C GLN A 144 11.48 1.01 8.32
N LYS A 145 10.35 1.23 7.65
CA LYS A 145 10.17 0.88 6.24
C LYS A 145 10.72 1.90 5.25
N LEU A 146 10.86 3.15 5.64
CA LEU A 146 11.30 4.22 4.74
C LEU A 146 12.64 3.97 4.03
N PRO A 147 13.71 3.48 4.68
CA PRO A 147 14.95 3.19 3.96
C PRO A 147 14.79 2.17 2.84
N GLY A 148 13.99 1.12 3.05
CA GLY A 148 13.69 0.11 2.04
C GLY A 148 12.92 0.67 0.86
N LEU A 149 11.90 1.50 1.11
CA LEU A 149 11.13 2.17 0.06
C LEU A 149 12.00 3.13 -0.77
N LYS A 150 12.91 3.85 -0.14
CA LYS A 150 13.88 4.73 -0.84
C LYS A 150 14.84 3.92 -1.70
N THR A 151 15.31 2.76 -1.21
CA THR A 151 16.13 1.83 -2.00
C THR A 151 15.35 1.29 -3.21
N HIS A 152 14.09 0.91 -3.04
CA HIS A 152 13.23 0.49 -4.15
C HIS A 152 13.06 1.60 -5.20
N LEU A 153 12.86 2.84 -4.75
CA LEU A 153 12.76 3.98 -5.66
C LEU A 153 14.03 4.18 -6.48
N ASP A 154 15.21 4.06 -5.85
CA ASP A 154 16.48 4.18 -6.56
C ASP A 154 16.63 3.08 -7.62
N HIS A 155 16.28 1.84 -7.30
CA HIS A 155 16.28 0.73 -8.26
C HIS A 155 15.24 0.93 -9.37
N ALA A 156 14.07 1.44 -9.06
CA ALA A 156 13.03 1.74 -10.05
C ALA A 156 13.47 2.84 -11.01
N LYS A 157 14.12 3.91 -10.52
CA LYS A 157 14.68 4.99 -11.33
C LYS A 157 15.79 4.48 -12.24
N ALA A 158 16.70 3.66 -11.72
CA ALA A 158 17.76 3.06 -12.53
C ALA A 158 17.19 2.13 -13.61
N CYS A 159 16.21 1.31 -13.28
CA CYS A 159 15.53 0.45 -14.23
C CYS A 159 14.83 1.26 -15.33
N LYS A 160 14.11 2.32 -14.95
CA LYS A 160 13.45 3.22 -15.90
C LYS A 160 14.45 3.88 -16.84
N GLU A 161 15.58 4.36 -16.34
CA GLU A 161 16.63 4.95 -17.15
C GLU A 161 17.17 3.97 -18.22
N GLU A 162 17.38 2.70 -17.84
CA GLU A 162 17.78 1.67 -18.81
C GLU A 162 16.68 1.36 -19.83
N CYS A 163 15.42 1.27 -19.39
CA CYS A 163 14.29 1.02 -20.30
C CYS A 163 14.05 2.17 -21.28
N ASP A 164 14.26 3.42 -20.87
CA ASP A 164 14.07 4.61 -21.71
C ASP A 164 15.12 4.71 -22.83
N LYS A 165 16.25 3.99 -22.74
CA LYS A 165 17.27 3.89 -23.77
C LYS A 165 16.92 2.88 -24.88
N LEU A 166 15.90 2.04 -24.64
CA LEU A 166 15.46 1.03 -25.61
C LEU A 166 14.43 1.65 -26.57
N ASP A 167 14.68 1.57 -27.85
CA ASP A 167 13.76 1.99 -28.93
C ASP A 167 12.86 0.84 -29.40
#